data_1586112c11b091cfc4655e29482330b5
#
_entry.id   1586112c11b091cfc4655e29482330b5
#
_cell.length_a   1.000
_cell.length_b   1.000
_cell.length_c   1.000
_cell.angle_alpha   90.00
_cell.angle_beta   90.00
_cell.angle_gamma   90.00
#
_symmetry.space_group_name_H-M   'P 1'
#
loop_
_entity.id
_entity.type
_entity.pdbx_description
1 polymer ?
#
loop_
_entity_poly.entity_id
_entity_poly.type
_entity_poly.pdbx_seq_one_letter_code
_entity_poly.pdbx_strand_id
1 'polypeptide(L)'
;MKDLRTSSIMSEIARNSIISQSNALKGVAKLIDKAFAEAVQLIFNSKGRVVITGIGKSAIIAKKIVATLNSTGTSSIFMHAADAIHGDLGLVQKSDIIICISKSGDTPEIKVLVQIINKLKNKLIAITGNPKSVLGSNADYVLNSFVEKEVCPN
;
A
#
# COMPACT_ATOMS: atom_id res chain seq x y z
N MET A 1 -1.37 28.58 35.71
CA MET A 1 -0.83 29.23 34.51
C MET A 1 0.06 28.32 33.64
N LYS A 2 0.85 27.38 34.22
CA LYS A 2 1.61 26.38 33.42
C LYS A 2 0.71 25.45 32.58
N ASP A 3 -0.44 25.01 33.10
CA ASP A 3 -1.37 24.08 32.43
C ASP A 3 -2.01 24.63 31.17
N LEU A 4 -2.41 25.89 31.14
CA LEU A 4 -3.07 26.49 29.96
C LEU A 4 -2.12 26.70 28.80
N ARG A 5 -0.86 27.04 29.04
CA ARG A 5 0.16 27.16 27.97
C ARG A 5 0.47 25.79 27.37
N THR A 6 0.59 24.75 28.19
CA THR A 6 0.84 23.38 27.74
C THR A 6 -0.33 22.85 26.90
N SER A 7 -1.58 23.09 27.31
CA SER A 7 -2.78 22.72 26.55
C SER A 7 -2.85 23.43 25.19
N SER A 8 -2.53 24.72 25.13
CA SER A 8 -2.50 25.48 23.89
C SER A 8 -1.45 24.93 22.91
N ILE A 9 -0.26 24.61 23.40
CA ILE A 9 0.83 24.03 22.58
C ILE A 9 0.43 22.66 22.04
N MET A 10 -0.17 21.80 22.85
CA MET A 10 -0.65 20.47 22.42
C MET A 10 -1.71 20.57 21.33
N SER A 11 -2.65 21.50 21.48
CA SER A 11 -3.70 21.76 20.48
C SER A 11 -3.13 22.29 19.16
N GLU A 12 -2.11 23.13 19.24
CA GLU A 12 -1.41 23.67 18.07
C GLU A 12 -0.64 22.57 17.33
N ILE A 13 0.10 21.72 18.05
CA ILE A 13 0.80 20.57 17.48
C ILE A 13 -0.18 19.64 16.76
N ALA A 14 -1.32 19.31 17.39
CA ALA A 14 -2.33 18.46 16.80
C ALA A 14 -2.91 19.06 15.51
N ARG A 15 -3.24 20.36 15.51
CA ARG A 15 -3.73 21.07 14.34
C ARG A 15 -2.69 21.08 13.22
N ASN A 16 -1.45 21.41 13.52
CA ASN A 16 -0.36 21.44 12.55
C ASN A 16 -0.08 20.06 11.96
N SER A 17 -0.19 19.00 12.76
CA SER A 17 -0.08 17.62 12.27
C SER A 17 -1.16 17.28 11.25
N ILE A 18 -2.43 17.64 11.51
CA ILE A 18 -3.54 17.41 10.58
C ILE A 18 -3.34 18.21 9.30
N ILE A 19 -2.92 19.47 9.39
CA ILE A 19 -2.65 20.33 8.21
C ILE A 19 -1.52 19.73 7.38
N SER A 20 -0.44 19.29 8.01
CA SER A 20 0.70 18.66 7.35
C SER A 20 0.28 17.39 6.59
N GLN A 21 -0.52 16.52 7.21
CA GLN A 21 -1.09 15.33 6.55
C GLN A 21 -1.98 15.70 5.37
N SER A 22 -2.85 16.71 5.53
CA SER A 22 -3.70 17.20 4.44
C SER A 22 -2.88 17.69 3.24
N ASN A 23 -1.78 18.39 3.48
CA ASN A 23 -0.89 18.86 2.43
C ASN A 23 -0.15 17.70 1.75
N ALA A 24 0.28 16.68 2.51
CA ALA A 24 0.87 15.46 1.96
C ALA A 24 -0.12 14.73 1.04
N LEU A 25 -1.39 14.60 1.43
CA LEU A 25 -2.44 14.00 0.59
C LEU A 25 -2.68 14.80 -0.70
N LYS A 26 -2.66 16.14 -0.65
CA LYS A 26 -2.72 16.98 -1.87
C LYS A 26 -1.51 16.71 -2.79
N GLY A 27 -0.34 16.43 -2.23
CA GLY A 27 0.84 16.01 -2.98
C GLY A 27 0.61 14.67 -3.69
N VAL A 28 0.14 13.67 -2.97
CA VAL A 28 -0.19 12.35 -3.53
C VAL A 28 -1.26 12.44 -4.62
N ALA A 29 -2.27 13.29 -4.45
CA ALA A 29 -3.30 13.49 -5.47
C ALA A 29 -2.75 13.93 -6.83
N LYS A 30 -1.62 14.65 -6.86
CA LYS A 30 -0.94 15.06 -8.11
C LYS A 30 -0.17 13.92 -8.78
N LEU A 31 0.05 12.81 -8.06
CA LEU A 31 0.72 11.62 -8.56
C LEU A 31 -0.26 10.60 -9.16
N ILE A 32 -1.57 10.85 -9.05
CA ILE A 32 -2.59 10.02 -9.68
C ILE A 32 -2.52 10.23 -11.20
N ASP A 33 -2.21 9.15 -11.90
CA ASP A 33 -1.98 9.14 -13.34
C ASP A 33 -2.78 8.04 -14.05
N LYS A 34 -2.43 7.76 -15.30
CA LYS A 34 -3.05 6.72 -16.12
C LYS A 34 -2.92 5.32 -15.50
N ALA A 35 -1.80 5.02 -14.83
CA ALA A 35 -1.57 3.72 -14.21
C ALA A 35 -2.60 3.44 -13.10
N PHE A 36 -3.04 4.47 -12.37
CA PHE A 36 -4.12 4.33 -11.38
C PHE A 36 -5.44 3.90 -12.05
N ALA A 37 -5.84 4.57 -13.13
CA ALA A 37 -7.07 4.24 -13.85
C ALA A 37 -7.02 2.82 -14.44
N GLU A 38 -5.89 2.43 -15.00
CA GLU A 38 -5.67 1.09 -15.56
C GLU A 38 -5.69 0.01 -14.47
N ALA A 39 -5.10 0.27 -13.30
CA ALA A 39 -5.16 -0.65 -12.15
C ALA A 39 -6.60 -0.84 -11.66
N VAL A 40 -7.39 0.24 -11.58
CA VAL A 40 -8.81 0.17 -11.21
C VAL A 40 -9.59 -0.65 -12.24
N GLN A 41 -9.37 -0.40 -13.53
CA GLN A 41 -10.04 -1.13 -14.60
C GLN A 41 -9.66 -2.62 -14.61
N LEU A 42 -8.39 -2.95 -14.31
CA LEU A 42 -7.92 -4.32 -14.15
C LEU A 42 -8.69 -5.03 -13.02
N ILE A 43 -8.82 -4.40 -11.85
CA ILE A 43 -9.55 -4.96 -10.71
C ILE A 43 -11.03 -5.14 -11.06
N PHE A 44 -11.65 -4.13 -11.66
CA PHE A 44 -13.08 -4.15 -12.01
C PHE A 44 -13.42 -5.29 -13.00
N ASN A 45 -12.55 -5.56 -13.95
CA ASN A 45 -12.74 -6.61 -14.96
C ASN A 45 -12.28 -8.00 -14.50
N SER A 46 -11.66 -8.11 -13.33
CA SER A 46 -11.12 -9.38 -12.85
C SER A 46 -12.23 -10.40 -12.55
N LYS A 47 -11.94 -11.66 -12.85
CA LYS A 47 -12.74 -12.82 -12.42
C LYS A 47 -12.17 -13.48 -11.16
N GLY A 48 -10.96 -13.10 -10.76
CA GLY A 48 -10.29 -13.55 -9.55
C GLY A 48 -10.49 -12.60 -8.39
N ARG A 49 -9.83 -12.91 -7.29
CA ARG A 49 -9.81 -12.08 -6.07
C ARG A 49 -8.70 -11.05 -6.15
N VAL A 50 -8.78 -10.05 -5.27
CA VAL A 50 -7.68 -9.14 -5.00
C VAL A 50 -6.92 -9.65 -3.77
N VAL A 51 -5.68 -10.11 -3.96
CA VAL A 51 -4.79 -10.54 -2.87
C VAL A 51 -3.94 -9.34 -2.46
N ILE A 52 -4.12 -8.85 -1.22
CA ILE A 52 -3.37 -7.68 -0.76
C ILE A 52 -2.31 -8.12 0.25
N THR A 53 -1.08 -7.71 0.01
CA THR A 53 0.07 -8.12 0.82
C THR A 53 0.91 -6.94 1.27
N GLY A 54 1.64 -7.14 2.34
CA GLY A 54 2.57 -6.19 2.94
C GLY A 54 3.17 -6.73 4.22
N ILE A 55 4.09 -5.98 4.83
CA ILE A 55 4.75 -6.34 6.10
C ILE A 55 4.67 -5.18 7.09
N GLY A 56 4.67 -5.47 8.39
CA GLY A 56 4.64 -4.47 9.45
C GLY A 56 3.41 -3.55 9.36
N LYS A 57 3.62 -2.22 9.38
CA LYS A 57 2.55 -1.22 9.28
C LYS A 57 1.79 -1.32 7.95
N SER A 58 2.47 -1.65 6.86
CA SER A 58 1.84 -1.87 5.55
C SER A 58 0.87 -3.04 5.56
N ALA A 59 1.14 -4.11 6.34
CA ALA A 59 0.23 -5.23 6.51
C ALA A 59 -1.08 -4.82 7.20
N ILE A 60 -1.02 -3.89 8.17
CA ILE A 60 -2.21 -3.36 8.85
C ILE A 60 -3.08 -2.58 7.85
N ILE A 61 -2.47 -1.76 7.01
CA ILE A 61 -3.17 -1.02 5.95
C ILE A 61 -3.77 -1.99 4.93
N ALA A 62 -3.02 -3.02 4.52
CA ALA A 62 -3.51 -4.07 3.62
C ALA A 62 -4.78 -4.75 4.15
N LYS A 63 -4.80 -5.14 5.43
CA LYS A 63 -5.99 -5.71 6.10
C LYS A 63 -7.18 -4.74 6.08
N LYS A 64 -6.94 -3.43 6.31
CA LYS A 64 -8.01 -2.42 6.24
C LYS A 64 -8.59 -2.30 4.83
N ILE A 65 -7.73 -2.32 3.80
CA ILE A 65 -8.17 -2.25 2.40
C ILE A 65 -8.98 -3.51 2.05
N VAL A 66 -8.52 -4.71 2.42
CA VAL A 66 -9.28 -5.97 2.23
C VAL A 66 -10.67 -5.88 2.85
N ALA A 67 -10.77 -5.42 4.11
CA ALA A 67 -12.05 -5.26 4.77
C ALA A 67 -12.99 -4.30 4.01
N THR A 68 -12.44 -3.21 3.48
CA THR A 68 -13.19 -2.22 2.70
C THR A 68 -13.65 -2.82 1.36
N LEU A 69 -12.77 -3.46 0.59
CA LEU A 69 -13.11 -4.08 -0.69
C LEU A 69 -14.20 -5.14 -0.53
N ASN A 70 -14.08 -6.00 0.47
CA ASN A 70 -15.09 -7.03 0.75
C ASN A 70 -16.45 -6.41 1.12
N SER A 71 -16.46 -5.33 1.90
CA SER A 71 -17.71 -4.63 2.25
C SER A 71 -18.36 -3.90 1.08
N THR A 72 -17.62 -3.64 0.01
CA THR A 72 -18.09 -2.96 -1.20
C THR A 72 -18.25 -3.89 -2.41
N GLY A 73 -18.17 -5.22 -2.19
CA GLY A 73 -18.46 -6.21 -3.21
C GLY A 73 -17.27 -6.69 -4.05
N THR A 74 -16.04 -6.25 -3.74
CA THR A 74 -14.82 -6.75 -4.40
C THR A 74 -14.19 -7.84 -3.54
N SER A 75 -14.26 -9.11 -3.98
CA SER A 75 -13.69 -10.25 -3.24
C SER A 75 -12.18 -10.09 -3.05
N SER A 76 -11.75 -10.06 -1.81
CA SER A 76 -10.35 -9.77 -1.46
C SER A 76 -9.89 -10.60 -0.27
N ILE A 77 -8.59 -10.94 -0.26
CA ILE A 77 -7.94 -11.63 0.86
C ILE A 77 -6.64 -10.91 1.23
N PHE A 78 -6.27 -11.01 2.49
CA PHE A 78 -4.97 -10.57 2.99
C PHE A 78 -3.99 -11.75 3.01
N MET A 79 -2.75 -11.50 2.58
CA MET A 79 -1.62 -12.43 2.68
C MET A 79 -0.44 -11.67 3.29
N HIS A 80 0.09 -12.14 4.42
CA HIS A 80 1.26 -11.49 5.02
C HIS A 80 2.50 -11.78 4.17
N ALA A 81 3.31 -10.75 3.86
CA ALA A 81 4.44 -10.92 2.95
C ALA A 81 5.50 -11.90 3.45
N ALA A 82 5.73 -12.00 4.76
CA ALA A 82 6.65 -12.97 5.33
C ALA A 82 6.09 -14.41 5.26
N ASP A 83 4.78 -14.60 5.54
CA ASP A 83 4.16 -15.93 5.50
C ASP A 83 4.05 -16.43 4.05
N ALA A 84 3.89 -15.52 3.10
CA ALA A 84 3.86 -15.83 1.69
C ALA A 84 5.11 -16.62 1.22
N ILE A 85 6.29 -16.21 1.65
CA ILE A 85 7.55 -16.89 1.30
C ILE A 85 7.74 -18.22 2.01
N HIS A 86 6.92 -18.52 3.03
CA HIS A 86 6.93 -19.78 3.78
C HIS A 86 5.76 -20.72 3.45
N GLY A 87 4.96 -20.41 2.42
CA GLY A 87 3.92 -21.32 1.92
C GLY A 87 2.59 -20.69 1.57
N ASP A 88 2.22 -19.55 2.14
CA ASP A 88 0.90 -18.94 1.91
C ASP A 88 0.68 -18.49 0.46
N LEU A 89 1.73 -18.43 -0.36
CA LEU A 89 1.60 -18.25 -1.81
C LEU A 89 0.75 -19.34 -2.49
N GLY A 90 0.60 -20.51 -1.87
CA GLY A 90 -0.33 -21.54 -2.31
C GLY A 90 -1.80 -21.11 -2.29
N LEU A 91 -2.14 -20.04 -1.56
CA LEU A 91 -3.48 -19.45 -1.55
C LEU A 91 -3.79 -18.66 -2.84
N VAL A 92 -2.76 -18.22 -3.58
CA VAL A 92 -2.91 -17.37 -4.77
C VAL A 92 -3.36 -18.22 -5.95
N GLN A 93 -4.49 -17.85 -6.54
CA GLN A 93 -5.03 -18.49 -7.73
C GLN A 93 -4.54 -17.77 -8.99
N LYS A 94 -4.53 -18.47 -10.11
CA LYS A 94 -4.03 -17.97 -11.39
C LYS A 94 -4.73 -16.70 -11.90
N SER A 95 -6.00 -16.52 -11.54
CA SER A 95 -6.81 -15.35 -11.92
C SER A 95 -6.74 -14.20 -10.91
N ASP A 96 -6.08 -14.39 -9.76
CA ASP A 96 -6.00 -13.35 -8.74
C ASP A 96 -5.09 -12.19 -9.19
N ILE A 97 -5.43 -10.99 -8.73
CA ILE A 97 -4.59 -9.80 -8.86
C ILE A 97 -3.91 -9.57 -7.51
N ILE A 98 -2.62 -9.28 -7.53
CA ILE A 98 -1.85 -9.04 -6.31
C ILE A 98 -1.60 -7.54 -6.16
N ILE A 99 -1.94 -6.99 -4.99
CA ILE A 99 -1.56 -5.64 -4.58
C ILE A 99 -0.51 -5.75 -3.48
N CYS A 100 0.69 -5.27 -3.74
CA CYS A 100 1.77 -5.25 -2.75
C CYS A 100 2.00 -3.84 -2.22
N ILE A 101 1.92 -3.66 -0.90
CA ILE A 101 2.09 -2.37 -0.23
C ILE A 101 3.44 -2.36 0.50
N SER A 102 4.34 -1.47 0.07
CA SER A 102 5.63 -1.25 0.73
C SER A 102 6.14 0.15 0.46
N LYS A 103 6.35 0.96 1.51
CA LYS A 103 6.83 2.33 1.37
C LYS A 103 8.17 2.41 0.62
N SER A 104 9.17 1.63 1.05
CA SER A 104 10.48 1.58 0.39
C SER A 104 10.47 0.74 -0.89
N GLY A 105 9.62 -0.31 -0.94
CA GLY A 105 9.58 -1.30 -2.01
C GLY A 105 10.80 -2.24 -2.07
N ASP A 106 11.68 -2.18 -1.06
CA ASP A 106 13.00 -2.83 -1.09
C ASP A 106 13.33 -3.68 0.15
N THR A 107 12.36 -3.94 1.05
CA THR A 107 12.62 -4.82 2.19
C THR A 107 12.94 -6.24 1.72
N PRO A 108 13.76 -7.00 2.47
CA PRO A 108 14.18 -8.35 2.07
C PRO A 108 13.01 -9.26 1.68
N GLU A 109 11.95 -9.26 2.48
CA GLU A 109 10.76 -10.09 2.25
C GLU A 109 10.04 -9.68 0.96
N ILE A 110 9.93 -8.38 0.70
CA ILE A 110 9.30 -7.86 -0.52
C ILE A 110 10.11 -8.24 -1.76
N LYS A 111 11.44 -8.17 -1.71
CA LYS A 111 12.31 -8.58 -2.81
C LYS A 111 12.12 -10.05 -3.19
N VAL A 112 12.06 -10.93 -2.18
CA VAL A 112 11.82 -12.36 -2.39
C VAL A 112 10.41 -12.59 -2.94
N LEU A 113 9.40 -11.97 -2.32
CA LEU A 113 8.00 -12.10 -2.72
C LEU A 113 7.78 -11.69 -4.17
N VAL A 114 8.32 -10.55 -4.60
CA VAL A 114 8.20 -10.04 -5.97
C VAL A 114 8.76 -11.04 -7.00
N GLN A 115 9.92 -11.65 -6.71
CA GLN A 115 10.51 -12.65 -7.59
C GLN A 115 9.60 -13.89 -7.77
N ILE A 116 8.90 -14.29 -6.70
CA ILE A 116 7.99 -15.44 -6.76
C ILE A 116 6.70 -15.06 -7.51
N ILE A 117 6.12 -13.88 -7.23
CA ILE A 117 4.93 -13.39 -7.94
C ILE A 117 5.18 -13.34 -9.46
N ASN A 118 6.35 -12.85 -9.88
CA ASN A 118 6.73 -12.81 -11.29
C ASN A 118 6.74 -14.21 -11.95
N LYS A 119 7.14 -15.25 -11.21
CA LYS A 119 7.09 -16.65 -11.69
C LYS A 119 5.66 -17.18 -11.80
N LEU A 120 4.77 -16.74 -10.90
CA LEU A 120 3.34 -17.11 -10.93
C LEU A 120 2.59 -16.45 -12.10
N LYS A 121 3.14 -15.38 -12.67
CA LYS A 121 2.53 -14.59 -13.76
C LYS A 121 1.20 -13.92 -13.41
N ASN A 122 0.95 -13.73 -12.13
CA ASN A 122 -0.17 -12.92 -11.67
C ASN A 122 0.11 -11.43 -11.92
N LYS A 123 -0.93 -10.66 -12.18
CA LYS A 123 -0.82 -9.20 -12.29
C LYS A 123 -0.47 -8.59 -10.94
N LEU A 124 0.55 -7.75 -10.93
CA LEU A 124 1.08 -7.10 -9.73
C LEU A 124 0.85 -5.59 -9.80
N ILE A 125 0.16 -5.07 -8.80
CA ILE A 125 0.00 -3.63 -8.54
C ILE A 125 0.87 -3.29 -7.34
N ALA A 126 1.78 -2.34 -7.49
CA ALA A 126 2.59 -1.80 -6.41
C ALA A 126 1.97 -0.54 -5.82
N ILE A 127 1.82 -0.46 -4.49
CA ILE A 127 1.60 0.79 -3.77
C ILE A 127 2.88 1.10 -3.02
N THR A 128 3.66 2.08 -3.51
CA THR A 128 4.99 2.37 -2.97
C THR A 128 5.33 3.86 -3.02
N GLY A 129 6.15 4.31 -2.09
CA GLY A 129 6.76 5.64 -2.12
C GLY A 129 8.02 5.72 -2.98
N ASN A 130 8.51 4.58 -3.50
CA ASN A 130 9.69 4.52 -4.36
C ASN A 130 9.41 3.70 -5.63
N PRO A 131 8.95 4.35 -6.72
CA PRO A 131 8.69 3.67 -7.99
C PRO A 131 9.92 2.97 -8.61
N LYS A 132 11.14 3.39 -8.23
CA LYS A 132 12.39 2.79 -8.72
C LYS A 132 12.87 1.60 -7.89
N SER A 133 12.15 1.23 -6.82
CA SER A 133 12.45 0.06 -5.99
C SER A 133 12.28 -1.25 -6.76
N VAL A 134 12.73 -2.37 -6.16
CA VAL A 134 12.49 -3.71 -6.72
C VAL A 134 10.99 -3.96 -6.92
N LEU A 135 10.14 -3.58 -5.95
CA LEU A 135 8.70 -3.69 -6.10
C LEU A 135 8.17 -2.86 -7.27
N GLY A 136 8.52 -1.56 -7.32
CA GLY A 136 8.03 -0.65 -8.36
C GLY A 136 8.49 -1.04 -9.75
N SER A 137 9.76 -1.46 -9.90
CA SER A 137 10.34 -1.83 -11.21
C SER A 137 9.82 -3.17 -11.76
N ASN A 138 9.18 -4.00 -10.94
CA ASN A 138 8.66 -5.31 -11.33
C ASN A 138 7.12 -5.38 -11.35
N ALA A 139 6.43 -4.31 -10.98
CA ALA A 139 4.97 -4.27 -10.99
C ALA A 139 4.44 -3.92 -12.39
N ASP A 140 3.26 -4.47 -12.75
CA ASP A 140 2.54 -4.08 -13.96
C ASP A 140 1.99 -2.65 -13.86
N TYR A 141 1.59 -2.25 -12.64
CA TYR A 141 1.10 -0.90 -12.33
C TYR A 141 1.70 -0.40 -11.02
N VAL A 142 2.15 0.85 -11.02
CA VAL A 142 2.72 1.50 -9.83
C VAL A 142 1.83 2.65 -9.39
N LEU A 143 1.26 2.53 -8.20
CA LEU A 143 0.54 3.60 -7.53
C LEU A 143 1.52 4.31 -6.59
N ASN A 144 2.01 5.46 -7.04
CA ASN A 144 3.02 6.21 -6.29
C ASN A 144 2.37 6.93 -5.10
N SER A 145 2.77 6.52 -3.90
CA SER A 145 2.33 7.09 -2.62
C SER A 145 3.44 7.90 -1.92
N PHE A 146 4.35 8.47 -2.69
CA PHE A 146 5.45 9.26 -2.15
C PHE A 146 4.96 10.45 -1.34
N VAL A 147 5.58 10.66 -0.19
CA VAL A 147 5.45 11.86 0.63
C VAL A 147 6.85 12.35 0.99
N GLU A 148 7.05 13.66 0.95
CA GLU A 148 8.35 14.27 1.19
C GLU A 148 8.79 14.10 2.64
N LYS A 149 7.84 14.21 3.59
CA LYS A 149 8.12 14.17 5.03
C LYS A 149 7.02 13.43 5.79
N GLU A 150 7.42 12.64 6.77
CA GLU A 150 6.51 12.10 7.77
C GLU A 150 6.18 13.16 8.83
N VAL A 151 4.94 13.17 9.32
CA VAL A 151 4.50 14.13 10.33
C VAL A 151 5.14 13.85 11.68
N CYS A 152 5.30 12.56 12.02
CA CYS A 152 5.98 12.15 13.24
C CYS A 152 7.48 12.02 12.95
N PRO A 153 8.35 12.84 13.60
CA PRO A 153 9.79 12.66 13.46
C PRO A 153 10.20 11.32 14.11
N ASN A 154 10.98 10.54 13.40
CA ASN A 154 11.63 9.34 13.95
C ASN A 154 12.85 9.74 14.77
#